data_2d5cd3b074e6f593e5089d774dbb6fe3
#
_entry.id   2d5cd3b074e6f593e5089d774dbb6fe3
#
_cell.length_a   1.000
_cell.length_b   1.000
_cell.length_c   1.000
_cell.angle_alpha   90.00
_cell.angle_beta   90.00
_cell.angle_gamma   90.00
#
_symmetry.space_group_name_H-M   'P 1'
#
loop_
_entity.id
_entity.type
_entity.pdbx_description
1 polymer ?
#
loop_
_entity_poly.entity_id
_entity_poly.type
_entity_poly.pdbx_seq_one_letter_code
_entity_poly.pdbx_strand_id
1 'polypeptide(L)'
;MSLWDTLLIPADKLQQLRADAAADRPTHAWLFTGATGAPHREAAKVFAAALLCEQPDPQNRGCGQCKGCVTVMNGSHADFTHFSTEAMQISIDEARELVMKAQDRPTVGRWRVILVEDTERMPERTSNVLLKAIEEPPPHTIWLLTAPSPTDVLVTIRSRCRPVQLPVPTDAQVHEYLLAHGVADPLAQRAARLALGDAQEGYRLATDEQAMARRELITSLILNVRYISSAFNAAEKLTDLADQDSQAVSALKDEQERQELLTLLGIREGERVSPSLRAQVRRLEEQQKRRAKRVSSDTLLRSVAQVQTVLRDALTVALSAKAPLVNEHLREPLEAFCTRRSALQLLEDVQAIELTLRRLRTNANARLALEALMSRFVY
;
A
#
# COMPACT_ATOMS: atom_id res chain seq x y z
N MET A 1 -9.10 23.89 6.05
CA MET A 1 -7.94 23.01 6.25
C MET A 1 -7.40 22.65 4.86
N SER A 2 -6.15 22.90 4.60
CA SER A 2 -5.50 22.57 3.32
C SER A 2 -5.26 21.06 3.24
N LEU A 3 -5.28 20.46 2.04
CA LEU A 3 -4.89 19.06 1.87
C LEU A 3 -3.46 18.77 2.33
N TRP A 4 -2.59 19.77 2.25
CA TRP A 4 -1.22 19.65 2.74
C TRP A 4 -1.12 19.41 4.25
N ASP A 5 -2.11 19.90 5.01
CA ASP A 5 -2.14 19.77 6.48
C ASP A 5 -2.51 18.34 6.93
N THR A 6 -2.97 17.49 6.00
CA THR A 6 -3.25 16.07 6.26
C THR A 6 -2.02 15.17 6.14
N LEU A 7 -0.92 15.68 5.60
CA LEU A 7 0.28 14.88 5.36
C LEU A 7 1.22 14.90 6.55
N LEU A 8 1.56 13.73 7.06
CA LEU A 8 2.56 13.56 8.13
C LEU A 8 3.98 13.49 7.52
N ILE A 9 4.46 14.62 7.04
CA ILE A 9 5.81 14.76 6.45
C ILE A 9 6.55 15.94 7.07
N PRO A 10 7.90 15.96 7.03
CA PRO A 10 8.69 17.07 7.53
C PRO A 10 8.34 18.39 6.86
N ALA A 11 8.38 19.48 7.63
CA ALA A 11 7.96 20.83 7.17
C ALA A 11 8.75 21.32 5.95
N ASP A 12 10.05 21.02 5.89
CA ASP A 12 10.91 21.35 4.75
C ASP A 12 10.45 20.63 3.46
N LYS A 13 10.09 19.34 3.55
CA LYS A 13 9.55 18.57 2.43
C LYS A 13 8.19 19.09 2.00
N LEU A 14 7.33 19.41 2.97
CA LEU A 14 6.03 20.02 2.71
C LEU A 14 6.16 21.34 1.96
N GLN A 15 7.03 22.23 2.42
CA GLN A 15 7.29 23.51 1.78
C GLN A 15 7.84 23.34 0.36
N GLN A 16 8.76 22.40 0.15
CA GLN A 16 9.29 22.08 -1.17
C GLN A 16 8.19 21.63 -2.13
N LEU A 17 7.33 20.68 -1.71
CA LEU A 17 6.23 20.17 -2.55
C LEU A 17 5.21 21.26 -2.88
N ARG A 18 4.88 22.13 -1.92
CA ARG A 18 4.00 23.30 -2.17
C ARG A 18 4.61 24.23 -3.21
N ALA A 19 5.89 24.57 -3.09
CA ALA A 19 6.59 25.42 -4.05
C ALA A 19 6.65 24.80 -5.45
N ASP A 20 6.90 23.49 -5.53
CA ASP A 20 6.94 22.76 -6.78
C ASP A 20 5.56 22.69 -7.47
N ALA A 21 4.47 22.50 -6.72
CA ALA A 21 3.11 22.53 -7.24
C ALA A 21 2.64 23.93 -7.64
N ALA A 22 3.19 24.98 -7.01
CA ALA A 22 2.93 26.38 -7.32
C ALA A 22 3.67 26.88 -8.57
N ALA A 23 4.70 26.18 -9.03
CA ALA A 23 5.53 26.57 -10.16
C ALA A 23 4.70 26.70 -11.45
N ASP A 24 5.05 27.68 -12.29
CA ASP A 24 4.40 27.87 -13.60
C ASP A 24 4.71 26.75 -14.58
N ARG A 25 5.88 26.14 -14.46
CA ARG A 25 6.33 25.01 -15.27
C ARG A 25 6.90 23.92 -14.35
N PRO A 26 6.02 23.12 -13.71
CA PRO A 26 6.47 22.00 -12.90
C PRO A 26 7.15 20.95 -13.77
N THR A 27 8.05 20.17 -13.19
CA THR A 27 8.66 19.02 -13.85
C THR A 27 7.58 18.06 -14.33
N HIS A 28 7.75 17.49 -15.50
CA HIS A 28 6.75 16.64 -16.16
C HIS A 28 6.66 15.22 -15.59
N ALA A 29 7.64 14.77 -14.81
CA ALA A 29 7.63 13.43 -14.22
C ALA A 29 8.23 13.43 -12.81
N TRP A 30 7.54 12.80 -11.89
CA TRP A 30 7.88 12.71 -10.46
C TRP A 30 7.84 11.27 -9.99
N LEU A 31 8.76 10.90 -9.09
CA LEU A 31 8.78 9.60 -8.44
C LEU A 31 8.71 9.81 -6.93
N PHE A 32 7.55 9.58 -6.35
CA PHE A 32 7.31 9.60 -4.91
C PHE A 32 7.66 8.25 -4.32
N THR A 33 8.60 8.23 -3.39
CA THR A 33 9.04 6.98 -2.76
C THR A 33 9.02 7.10 -1.25
N GLY A 34 8.73 5.97 -0.60
CA GLY A 34 8.76 5.86 0.84
C GLY A 34 8.54 4.43 1.28
N ALA A 35 9.26 4.00 2.30
CA ALA A 35 9.07 2.67 2.88
C ALA A 35 7.64 2.48 3.41
N THR A 36 7.27 1.25 3.73
CA THR A 36 5.97 0.92 4.33
C THR A 36 5.68 1.86 5.51
N GLY A 37 4.51 2.47 5.53
CA GLY A 37 4.11 3.49 6.51
C GLY A 37 4.41 4.93 6.09
N ALA A 38 5.27 5.19 5.08
CA ALA A 38 5.48 6.54 4.57
C ALA A 38 4.30 6.99 3.69
N PRO A 39 3.87 8.27 3.80
CA PRO A 39 2.68 8.79 3.10
C PRO A 39 2.99 9.20 1.63
N HIS A 40 3.74 8.38 0.89
CA HIS A 40 4.18 8.72 -0.46
C HIS A 40 3.03 8.69 -1.49
N ARG A 41 2.03 7.82 -1.32
CA ARG A 41 0.83 7.76 -2.19
C ARG A 41 -0.09 8.94 -1.92
N GLU A 42 -0.36 9.22 -0.65
CA GLU A 42 -1.16 10.36 -0.20
C GLU A 42 -0.53 11.68 -0.66
N ALA A 43 0.79 11.81 -0.51
CA ALA A 43 1.52 12.99 -0.95
C ALA A 43 1.45 13.17 -2.48
N ALA A 44 1.58 12.10 -3.27
CA ALA A 44 1.42 12.17 -4.72
C ALA A 44 -0.01 12.60 -5.11
N LYS A 45 -1.04 12.11 -4.42
CA LYS A 45 -2.44 12.48 -4.66
C LYS A 45 -2.74 13.92 -4.25
N VAL A 46 -2.22 14.38 -3.11
CA VAL A 46 -2.32 15.80 -2.68
C VAL A 46 -1.58 16.71 -3.66
N PHE A 47 -0.40 16.30 -4.14
CA PHE A 47 0.34 17.04 -5.16
C PHE A 47 -0.46 17.14 -6.47
N ALA A 48 -1.11 16.07 -6.93
CA ALA A 48 -2.03 16.09 -8.08
C ALA A 48 -3.18 17.07 -7.85
N ALA A 49 -3.81 17.06 -6.67
CA ALA A 49 -4.88 17.99 -6.33
C ALA A 49 -4.40 19.45 -6.31
N ALA A 50 -3.16 19.70 -5.90
CA ALA A 50 -2.59 21.04 -5.94
C ALA A 50 -2.30 21.53 -7.37
N LEU A 51 -1.85 20.66 -8.27
CA LEU A 51 -1.64 20.96 -9.69
C LEU A 51 -2.96 21.31 -10.41
N LEU A 52 -4.07 20.69 -10.00
CA LEU A 52 -5.42 20.88 -10.58
C LEU A 52 -6.30 21.81 -9.74
N CYS A 53 -5.74 22.47 -8.72
CA CYS A 53 -6.46 23.38 -7.85
C CYS A 53 -6.85 24.68 -8.59
N GLU A 54 -8.08 25.12 -8.37
CA GLU A 54 -8.67 26.32 -9.00
C GLU A 54 -8.30 27.63 -8.28
N GLN A 55 -7.53 27.56 -7.18
CA GLN A 55 -7.10 28.76 -6.47
C GLN A 55 -6.19 29.62 -7.36
N PRO A 56 -6.52 30.91 -7.53
CA PRO A 56 -5.75 31.82 -8.39
C PRO A 56 -4.36 32.07 -7.83
N ASP A 57 -4.22 32.17 -6.51
CA ASP A 57 -2.93 32.31 -5.84
C ASP A 57 -2.21 30.95 -5.80
N PRO A 58 -1.03 30.82 -6.45
CA PRO A 58 -0.28 29.58 -6.45
C PRO A 58 0.09 29.05 -5.06
N GLN A 59 0.29 29.95 -4.08
CA GLN A 59 0.65 29.58 -2.70
C GLN A 59 -0.50 28.89 -1.96
N ASN A 60 -1.74 29.11 -2.40
CA ASN A 60 -2.93 28.53 -1.79
C ASN A 60 -3.44 27.27 -2.53
N ARG A 61 -2.68 26.74 -3.50
CA ARG A 61 -3.04 25.52 -4.22
C ARG A 61 -2.99 24.29 -3.30
N GLY A 62 -3.91 23.37 -3.53
CA GLY A 62 -4.17 22.24 -2.62
C GLY A 62 -5.12 22.62 -1.49
N CYS A 63 -6.04 23.57 -1.75
CA CYS A 63 -6.97 24.12 -0.76
C CYS A 63 -7.95 23.10 -0.14
N GLY A 64 -8.21 21.97 -0.82
CA GLY A 64 -9.12 20.92 -0.37
C GLY A 64 -10.62 21.23 -0.52
N GLN A 65 -10.99 22.44 -0.96
CA GLN A 65 -12.40 22.89 -0.97
C GLN A 65 -12.93 23.20 -2.38
N CYS A 66 -12.06 23.57 -3.32
CA CYS A 66 -12.48 23.85 -4.70
C CYS A 66 -12.87 22.56 -5.43
N LYS A 67 -13.63 22.70 -6.52
CA LYS A 67 -14.09 21.56 -7.31
C LYS A 67 -12.92 20.70 -7.81
N GLY A 68 -11.83 21.33 -8.28
CA GLY A 68 -10.62 20.63 -8.72
C GLY A 68 -10.05 19.74 -7.61
N CYS A 69 -9.80 20.27 -6.41
CA CYS A 69 -9.31 19.49 -5.28
C CYS A 69 -10.24 18.33 -4.89
N VAL A 70 -11.53 18.61 -4.73
CA VAL A 70 -12.52 17.61 -4.30
C VAL A 70 -12.64 16.47 -5.32
N THR A 71 -12.71 16.81 -6.62
CA THR A 71 -12.85 15.78 -7.66
C THR A 71 -11.57 14.96 -7.86
N VAL A 72 -10.37 15.53 -7.67
CA VAL A 72 -9.11 14.76 -7.65
C VAL A 72 -9.08 13.79 -6.46
N MET A 73 -9.42 14.27 -5.26
CA MET A 73 -9.43 13.40 -4.08
C MET A 73 -10.46 12.26 -4.18
N ASN A 74 -11.56 12.47 -4.90
CA ASN A 74 -12.57 11.43 -5.16
C ASN A 74 -12.29 10.62 -6.45
N GLY A 75 -11.22 10.93 -7.20
CA GLY A 75 -10.85 10.20 -8.42
C GLY A 75 -11.75 10.50 -9.64
N SER A 76 -12.59 11.55 -9.60
CA SER A 76 -13.58 11.88 -10.64
C SER A 76 -13.23 13.10 -11.50
N HIS A 77 -12.04 13.69 -11.33
CA HIS A 77 -11.61 14.85 -12.12
C HIS A 77 -11.30 14.45 -13.57
N ALA A 78 -11.86 15.18 -14.56
CA ALA A 78 -11.71 14.87 -15.98
C ALA A 78 -10.24 14.78 -16.45
N ASP A 79 -9.36 15.64 -15.90
CA ASP A 79 -7.95 15.72 -16.28
C ASP A 79 -7.02 14.97 -15.30
N PHE A 80 -7.58 14.14 -14.42
CA PHE A 80 -6.84 13.30 -13.50
C PHE A 80 -7.09 11.82 -13.80
N THR A 81 -6.04 11.09 -14.07
CA THR A 81 -6.08 9.63 -14.16
C THR A 81 -5.34 9.04 -12.98
N HIS A 82 -6.06 8.39 -12.10
CA HIS A 82 -5.48 7.60 -11.02
C HIS A 82 -5.50 6.14 -11.41
N PHE A 83 -4.34 5.53 -11.51
CA PHE A 83 -4.18 4.13 -11.84
C PHE A 83 -3.49 3.38 -10.69
N SER A 84 -4.16 2.36 -10.23
CA SER A 84 -3.62 1.34 -9.33
C SER A 84 -4.03 -0.02 -9.88
N THR A 85 -3.06 -0.89 -10.18
CA THR A 85 -3.40 -2.20 -10.73
C THR A 85 -4.13 -3.05 -9.68
N GLU A 86 -5.11 -3.81 -10.09
CA GLU A 86 -5.76 -4.82 -9.24
C GLU A 86 -5.09 -6.20 -9.36
N ALA A 87 -4.06 -6.32 -10.20
CA ALA A 87 -3.29 -7.54 -10.40
C ALA A 87 -1.95 -7.51 -9.66
N MET A 88 -1.27 -8.65 -9.64
CA MET A 88 0.09 -8.76 -9.06
C MET A 88 1.12 -7.94 -9.83
N GLN A 89 0.90 -7.70 -11.12
CA GLN A 89 1.77 -6.94 -12.00
C GLN A 89 0.95 -6.06 -12.93
N ILE A 90 1.50 -4.90 -13.27
CA ILE A 90 0.93 -4.01 -14.28
C ILE A 90 1.22 -4.60 -15.66
N SER A 91 0.18 -4.84 -16.44
CA SER A 91 0.28 -5.42 -17.78
C SER A 91 0.73 -4.39 -18.83
N ILE A 92 1.17 -4.89 -19.98
CA ILE A 92 1.54 -4.04 -21.12
C ILE A 92 0.33 -3.26 -21.65
N ASP A 93 -0.86 -3.88 -21.64
CA ASP A 93 -2.07 -3.25 -22.17
C ASP A 93 -2.55 -2.13 -21.26
N GLU A 94 -2.48 -2.30 -19.92
CA GLU A 94 -2.73 -1.22 -18.96
C GLU A 94 -1.75 -0.05 -19.16
N ALA A 95 -0.47 -0.33 -19.37
CA ALA A 95 0.52 0.72 -19.66
C ALA A 95 0.23 1.46 -20.99
N ARG A 96 -0.19 0.74 -22.03
CA ARG A 96 -0.60 1.36 -23.32
C ARG A 96 -1.84 2.25 -23.14
N GLU A 97 -2.81 1.81 -22.34
CA GLU A 97 -3.99 2.61 -22.02
C GLU A 97 -3.60 3.92 -21.30
N LEU A 98 -2.67 3.85 -20.35
CA LEU A 98 -2.14 5.03 -19.66
C LEU A 98 -1.45 5.99 -20.63
N VAL A 99 -0.65 5.47 -21.58
CA VAL A 99 -0.01 6.28 -22.60
C VAL A 99 -1.05 6.96 -23.50
N MET A 100 -2.11 6.26 -23.90
CA MET A 100 -3.20 6.86 -24.68
C MET A 100 -3.90 7.97 -23.88
N LYS A 101 -4.26 7.74 -22.61
CA LYS A 101 -4.86 8.78 -21.75
C LYS A 101 -3.95 9.98 -21.54
N ALA A 102 -2.64 9.80 -21.57
CA ALA A 102 -1.67 10.88 -21.44
C ALA A 102 -1.57 11.76 -22.69
N GLN A 103 -2.02 11.27 -23.88
CA GLN A 103 -2.08 12.07 -25.11
C GLN A 103 -3.23 13.09 -25.14
N ASP A 104 -4.24 12.90 -24.27
CA ASP A 104 -5.36 13.80 -24.20
C ASP A 104 -4.92 15.17 -23.65
N ARG A 105 -5.42 16.25 -24.27
CA ARG A 105 -5.22 17.59 -23.74
C ARG A 105 -6.06 17.79 -22.49
N PRO A 106 -5.59 18.59 -21.51
CA PRO A 106 -6.43 18.97 -20.38
C PRO A 106 -7.68 19.71 -20.87
N THR A 107 -8.84 19.41 -20.28
CA THR A 107 -10.15 19.95 -20.67
C THR A 107 -10.67 21.00 -19.69
N VAL A 108 -10.37 20.86 -18.42
CA VAL A 108 -10.85 21.73 -17.33
C VAL A 108 -9.67 22.36 -16.60
N GLY A 109 -8.68 21.56 -16.27
CA GLY A 109 -7.51 21.98 -15.51
C GLY A 109 -6.39 22.57 -16.36
N ARG A 110 -5.32 23.02 -15.70
CA ARG A 110 -4.10 23.52 -16.37
C ARG A 110 -3.23 22.37 -16.88
N TRP A 111 -3.36 21.20 -16.26
CA TRP A 111 -2.52 20.03 -16.47
C TRP A 111 -3.36 18.76 -16.65
N ARG A 112 -2.88 17.86 -17.47
CA ARG A 112 -3.27 16.45 -17.50
C ARG A 112 -2.37 15.69 -16.53
N VAL A 113 -2.91 15.14 -15.46
CA VAL A 113 -2.13 14.46 -14.41
C VAL A 113 -2.41 12.96 -14.43
N ILE A 114 -1.36 12.17 -14.58
CA ILE A 114 -1.42 10.71 -14.55
C ILE A 114 -0.68 10.22 -13.31
N LEU A 115 -1.41 9.71 -12.32
CA LEU A 115 -0.86 9.07 -11.13
C LEU A 115 -0.87 7.56 -11.33
N VAL A 116 0.31 6.95 -11.28
CA VAL A 116 0.50 5.50 -11.36
C VAL A 116 1.06 5.00 -10.04
N GLU A 117 0.28 4.22 -9.32
CA GLU A 117 0.73 3.59 -8.08
C GLU A 117 1.42 2.25 -8.34
N ASP A 118 2.26 1.86 -7.38
CA ASP A 118 2.96 0.56 -7.36
C ASP A 118 3.82 0.32 -8.62
N THR A 119 4.61 1.31 -9.03
CA THR A 119 5.45 1.19 -10.24
C THR A 119 6.49 0.08 -10.16
N GLU A 120 6.84 -0.39 -8.96
CA GLU A 120 7.67 -1.58 -8.75
C GLU A 120 7.02 -2.89 -9.26
N ARG A 121 5.69 -2.87 -9.47
CA ARG A 121 4.95 -4.00 -10.05
C ARG A 121 4.96 -4.01 -11.57
N MET A 122 5.69 -3.07 -12.18
CA MET A 122 5.86 -3.00 -13.63
C MET A 122 7.03 -3.88 -14.09
N PRO A 123 6.80 -4.99 -14.83
CA PRO A 123 7.87 -5.71 -15.48
C PRO A 123 8.63 -4.80 -16.48
N GLU A 124 9.87 -5.14 -16.76
CA GLU A 124 10.73 -4.36 -17.67
C GLU A 124 10.05 -4.05 -19.02
N ARG A 125 9.37 -5.04 -19.61
CA ARG A 125 8.64 -4.87 -20.87
C ARG A 125 7.52 -3.83 -20.79
N THR A 126 6.80 -3.82 -19.67
CA THR A 126 5.73 -2.84 -19.39
C THR A 126 6.32 -1.45 -19.15
N SER A 127 7.39 -1.37 -18.38
CA SER A 127 8.11 -0.12 -18.12
C SER A 127 8.60 0.55 -19.40
N ASN A 128 9.10 -0.23 -20.35
CA ASN A 128 9.58 0.27 -21.63
C ASN A 128 8.48 0.95 -22.48
N VAL A 129 7.22 0.57 -22.30
CA VAL A 129 6.07 1.25 -22.95
C VAL A 129 5.91 2.68 -22.45
N LEU A 130 6.16 2.93 -21.17
CA LEU A 130 6.02 4.27 -20.55
C LEU A 130 7.22 5.18 -20.84
N LEU A 131 8.40 4.63 -21.12
CA LEU A 131 9.63 5.42 -21.23
C LEU A 131 9.49 6.59 -22.20
N LYS A 132 8.98 6.36 -23.41
CA LYS A 132 8.80 7.41 -24.42
C LYS A 132 7.81 8.49 -23.96
N ALA A 133 6.73 8.08 -23.32
CA ALA A 133 5.70 9.01 -22.82
C ALA A 133 6.19 9.83 -21.60
N ILE A 134 7.17 9.31 -20.86
CA ILE A 134 7.81 10.02 -19.75
C ILE A 134 8.93 10.94 -20.25
N GLU A 135 9.69 10.54 -21.27
CA GLU A 135 10.77 11.35 -21.85
C GLU A 135 10.26 12.55 -22.64
N GLU A 136 9.27 12.32 -23.48
CA GLU A 136 8.68 13.32 -24.39
C GLU A 136 7.16 13.40 -24.14
N PRO A 137 6.73 13.88 -22.97
CA PRO A 137 5.31 13.95 -22.66
C PRO A 137 4.62 14.98 -23.56
N PRO A 138 3.34 14.77 -23.88
CA PRO A 138 2.55 15.79 -24.54
C PRO A 138 2.53 17.08 -23.71
N PRO A 139 2.34 18.26 -24.36
CA PRO A 139 2.25 19.52 -23.66
C PRO A 139 1.20 19.47 -22.53
N HIS A 140 1.54 20.01 -21.37
CA HIS A 140 0.69 20.05 -20.17
C HIS A 140 0.38 18.70 -19.54
N THR A 141 1.16 17.63 -19.82
CA THR A 141 1.02 16.33 -19.16
C THR A 141 2.06 16.16 -18.06
N ILE A 142 1.62 15.69 -16.87
CA ILE A 142 2.47 15.44 -15.71
C ILE A 142 2.26 13.99 -15.24
N TRP A 143 3.38 13.25 -15.11
CA TRP A 143 3.40 11.90 -14.58
C TRP A 143 3.80 11.91 -13.10
N LEU A 144 3.00 11.27 -12.28
CA LEU A 144 3.29 11.03 -10.87
C LEU A 144 3.38 9.52 -10.67
N LEU A 145 4.54 9.03 -10.28
CA LEU A 145 4.80 7.62 -10.04
C LEU A 145 5.01 7.39 -8.56
N THR A 146 4.52 6.28 -8.01
CA THR A 146 4.81 5.91 -6.62
C THR A 146 5.45 4.54 -6.53
N ALA A 147 6.37 4.35 -5.57
CA ALA A 147 7.00 3.09 -5.26
C ALA A 147 7.51 3.05 -3.80
N PRO A 148 7.69 1.87 -3.19
CA PRO A 148 8.24 1.76 -1.84
C PRO A 148 9.68 2.25 -1.73
N SER A 149 10.50 2.04 -2.77
CA SER A 149 11.90 2.46 -2.80
C SER A 149 12.30 2.87 -4.22
N PRO A 150 13.24 3.82 -4.37
CA PRO A 150 13.80 4.15 -5.67
C PRO A 150 14.50 2.97 -6.35
N THR A 151 15.02 2.03 -5.56
CA THR A 151 15.70 0.82 -6.07
C THR A 151 14.76 -0.22 -6.67
N ASP A 152 13.48 -0.15 -6.34
CA ASP A 152 12.46 -1.07 -6.85
C ASP A 152 11.94 -0.64 -8.23
N VAL A 153 12.31 0.57 -8.68
CA VAL A 153 11.93 1.11 -10.00
C VAL A 153 13.11 1.00 -10.96
N LEU A 154 12.84 0.61 -12.20
CA LEU A 154 13.87 0.52 -13.23
C LEU A 154 14.65 1.82 -13.38
N VAL A 155 15.97 1.68 -13.49
CA VAL A 155 16.90 2.82 -13.61
C VAL A 155 16.50 3.77 -14.76
N THR A 156 16.01 3.21 -15.86
CA THR A 156 15.56 3.96 -17.03
C THR A 156 14.37 4.89 -16.76
N ILE A 157 13.42 4.49 -15.92
CA ILE A 157 12.30 5.35 -15.47
C ILE A 157 12.82 6.33 -14.41
N ARG A 158 13.53 5.81 -13.40
CA ARG A 158 14.02 6.61 -12.27
C ARG A 158 14.88 7.80 -12.70
N SER A 159 15.74 7.61 -13.71
CA SER A 159 16.64 8.68 -14.21
C SER A 159 15.91 9.84 -14.89
N ARG A 160 14.64 9.67 -15.26
CA ARG A 160 13.79 10.67 -15.95
C ARG A 160 12.77 11.33 -15.03
N CYS A 161 12.67 10.85 -13.81
CA CYS A 161 11.73 11.37 -12.82
C CYS A 161 12.47 12.21 -11.77
N ARG A 162 11.86 13.32 -11.35
CA ARG A 162 12.32 14.06 -10.18
C ARG A 162 11.97 13.25 -8.91
N PRO A 163 12.97 12.86 -8.10
CA PRO A 163 12.73 12.03 -6.94
C PRO A 163 12.16 12.86 -5.77
N VAL A 164 11.14 12.29 -5.12
CA VAL A 164 10.58 12.77 -3.86
C VAL A 164 10.60 11.61 -2.87
N GLN A 165 11.58 11.60 -2.00
CA GLN A 165 11.69 10.58 -0.96
C GLN A 165 11.08 11.09 0.33
N LEU A 166 10.09 10.36 0.85
CA LEU A 166 9.38 10.69 2.08
C LEU A 166 9.78 9.73 3.20
N PRO A 167 10.12 10.27 4.36
CA PRO A 167 10.41 9.44 5.53
C PRO A 167 9.14 8.82 6.10
N VAL A 168 9.32 7.74 6.84
CA VAL A 168 8.26 7.15 7.65
C VAL A 168 7.98 8.07 8.84
N PRO A 169 6.72 8.42 9.13
CA PRO A 169 6.35 9.18 10.31
C PRO A 169 6.80 8.49 11.61
N THR A 170 7.17 9.27 12.59
CA THR A 170 7.52 8.76 13.91
C THR A 170 6.26 8.33 14.69
N ASP A 171 6.44 7.44 15.69
CA ASP A 171 5.35 7.04 16.58
C ASP A 171 4.66 8.26 17.23
N ALA A 172 5.42 9.30 17.59
CA ALA A 172 4.89 10.53 18.16
C ALA A 172 3.97 11.29 17.17
N GLN A 173 4.39 11.39 15.91
CA GLN A 173 3.56 12.03 14.88
C GLN A 173 2.28 11.25 14.60
N VAL A 174 2.34 9.91 14.56
CA VAL A 174 1.15 9.07 14.40
C VAL A 174 0.26 9.19 15.63
N HIS A 175 0.83 9.22 16.83
CA HIS A 175 0.07 9.41 18.09
C HIS A 175 -0.69 10.74 18.08
N GLU A 176 -0.02 11.87 17.75
CA GLU A 176 -0.68 13.18 17.62
C GLU A 176 -1.79 13.17 16.57
N TYR A 177 -1.56 12.52 15.44
CA TYR A 177 -2.58 12.33 14.40
C TYR A 177 -3.82 11.61 14.94
N LEU A 178 -3.63 10.52 15.68
CA LEU A 178 -4.73 9.72 16.25
C LEU A 178 -5.52 10.51 17.30
N LEU A 179 -4.85 11.27 18.16
CA LEU A 179 -5.50 12.15 19.12
C LEU A 179 -6.35 13.22 18.43
N ALA A 180 -5.81 13.84 17.36
CA ALA A 180 -6.54 14.83 16.56
C ALA A 180 -7.78 14.23 15.86
N HIS A 181 -7.82 12.91 15.64
CA HIS A 181 -8.96 12.19 15.06
C HIS A 181 -9.87 11.53 16.12
N GLY A 182 -9.75 11.93 17.39
CA GLY A 182 -10.67 11.54 18.46
C GLY A 182 -10.38 10.18 19.10
N VAL A 183 -9.23 9.58 18.88
CA VAL A 183 -8.82 8.34 19.54
C VAL A 183 -8.34 8.65 20.95
N ALA A 184 -8.78 7.85 21.95
CA ALA A 184 -8.36 8.02 23.35
C ALA A 184 -6.86 7.74 23.52
N ASP A 185 -6.19 8.53 24.38
CA ASP A 185 -4.73 8.54 24.53
C ASP A 185 -4.08 7.15 24.73
N PRO A 186 -4.54 6.27 25.63
CA PRO A 186 -3.92 4.95 25.78
C PRO A 186 -4.01 4.07 24.53
N LEU A 187 -5.12 4.17 23.80
CA LEU A 187 -5.31 3.44 22.53
C LEU A 187 -4.47 4.07 21.43
N ALA A 188 -4.43 5.40 21.35
CA ALA A 188 -3.63 6.13 20.36
C ALA A 188 -2.13 5.80 20.51
N GLN A 189 -1.60 5.78 21.73
CA GLN A 189 -0.21 5.44 21.99
C GLN A 189 0.13 4.01 21.57
N ARG A 190 -0.73 3.04 21.90
CA ARG A 190 -0.56 1.64 21.50
C ARG A 190 -0.63 1.49 19.98
N ALA A 191 -1.66 2.05 19.36
CA ALA A 191 -1.89 1.95 17.92
C ALA A 191 -0.77 2.62 17.10
N ALA A 192 -0.25 3.77 17.54
CA ALA A 192 0.85 4.47 16.90
C ALA A 192 2.12 3.60 16.82
N ARG A 193 2.50 2.93 17.90
CA ARG A 193 3.65 2.00 17.90
C ARG A 193 3.44 0.82 16.96
N LEU A 194 2.24 0.23 16.96
CA LEU A 194 1.90 -0.93 16.14
C LEU A 194 1.78 -0.59 14.66
N ALA A 195 1.49 0.66 14.33
CA ALA A 195 1.29 1.15 12.96
C ALA A 195 2.59 1.31 12.17
N LEU A 196 3.76 1.37 12.83
CA LEU A 196 5.07 1.54 12.17
C LEU A 196 5.11 2.75 11.22
N GLY A 197 4.49 3.86 11.64
CA GLY A 197 4.43 5.12 10.89
C GLY A 197 3.24 5.26 9.94
N ASP A 198 2.48 4.19 9.69
CA ASP A 198 1.25 4.25 8.89
C ASP A 198 0.08 4.78 9.72
N ALA A 199 -0.26 6.06 9.53
CA ALA A 199 -1.32 6.71 10.29
C ALA A 199 -2.72 6.11 10.02
N GLN A 200 -2.98 5.62 8.82
CA GLN A 200 -4.25 4.99 8.47
C GLN A 200 -4.38 3.63 9.16
N GLU A 201 -3.30 2.84 9.13
CA GLU A 201 -3.26 1.57 9.87
C GLU A 201 -3.36 1.81 11.38
N GLY A 202 -2.71 2.87 11.90
CA GLY A 202 -2.85 3.28 13.31
C GLY A 202 -4.31 3.59 13.68
N TYR A 203 -5.00 4.35 12.84
CA TYR A 203 -6.41 4.67 13.04
C TYR A 203 -7.28 3.40 12.99
N ARG A 204 -7.05 2.52 12.02
CA ARG A 204 -7.75 1.24 11.90
C ARG A 204 -7.55 0.36 13.13
N LEU A 205 -6.31 0.22 13.61
CA LEU A 205 -6.01 -0.57 14.82
C LEU A 205 -6.63 0.02 16.09
N ALA A 206 -6.83 1.33 16.14
CA ALA A 206 -7.44 1.99 17.29
C ALA A 206 -8.98 1.93 17.28
N THR A 207 -9.63 1.84 16.12
CA THR A 207 -11.08 1.96 15.98
C THR A 207 -11.78 0.65 15.59
N ASP A 208 -11.04 -0.33 15.07
CA ASP A 208 -11.55 -1.62 14.66
C ASP A 208 -11.02 -2.74 15.57
N GLU A 209 -11.88 -3.22 16.46
CA GLU A 209 -11.55 -4.31 17.39
C GLU A 209 -11.14 -5.60 16.67
N GLN A 210 -11.73 -5.88 15.50
CA GLN A 210 -11.39 -7.07 14.71
C GLN A 210 -9.98 -6.96 14.14
N ALA A 211 -9.56 -5.76 13.71
CA ALA A 211 -8.22 -5.51 13.22
C ALA A 211 -7.17 -5.74 14.33
N MET A 212 -7.45 -5.25 15.53
CA MET A 212 -6.58 -5.46 16.68
C MET A 212 -6.52 -6.94 17.10
N ALA A 213 -7.68 -7.59 17.23
CA ALA A 213 -7.75 -9.02 17.58
C ALA A 213 -7.01 -9.91 16.56
N ARG A 214 -7.12 -9.60 15.28
CA ARG A 214 -6.38 -10.30 14.22
C ARG A 214 -4.88 -10.13 14.37
N ARG A 215 -4.41 -8.91 14.64
CA ARG A 215 -3.00 -8.65 14.89
C ARG A 215 -2.49 -9.46 16.10
N GLU A 216 -3.24 -9.49 17.18
CA GLU A 216 -2.91 -10.29 18.37
C GLU A 216 -2.86 -11.78 18.07
N LEU A 217 -3.79 -12.29 17.26
CA LEU A 217 -3.77 -13.68 16.79
C LEU A 217 -2.48 -13.98 16.02
N ILE A 218 -2.11 -13.17 15.02
CA ILE A 218 -0.90 -13.35 14.22
C ILE A 218 0.35 -13.38 15.10
N THR A 219 0.47 -12.46 16.04
CA THR A 219 1.63 -12.38 16.94
C THR A 219 1.69 -13.57 17.91
N SER A 220 0.54 -14.03 18.39
CA SER A 220 0.46 -15.20 19.28
C SER A 220 0.82 -16.51 18.57
N LEU A 221 0.50 -16.65 17.28
CA LEU A 221 0.82 -17.87 16.51
C LEU A 221 2.31 -18.19 16.57
N ILE A 222 3.21 -17.20 16.48
CA ILE A 222 4.65 -17.40 16.44
C ILE A 222 5.19 -17.74 17.82
N LEU A 223 4.75 -17.01 18.84
CA LEU A 223 5.20 -17.23 20.21
C LEU A 223 4.79 -18.60 20.75
N ASN A 224 3.77 -19.22 20.16
CA ASN A 224 3.24 -20.53 20.54
C ASN A 224 3.74 -21.71 19.69
N VAL A 225 4.61 -21.46 18.69
CA VAL A 225 5.22 -22.57 17.94
C VAL A 225 6.18 -23.34 18.85
N ARG A 226 5.96 -24.64 19.01
CA ARG A 226 6.80 -25.55 19.81
C ARG A 226 7.16 -26.82 19.07
N TYR A 227 6.28 -27.30 18.22
CA TYR A 227 6.41 -28.55 17.49
C TYR A 227 6.15 -28.33 16.02
N ILE A 228 6.58 -29.25 15.16
CA ILE A 228 6.37 -29.13 13.71
C ILE A 228 4.89 -29.03 13.33
N SER A 229 4.02 -29.74 14.08
CA SER A 229 2.57 -29.66 13.88
C SER A 229 2.01 -28.26 14.19
N SER A 230 2.51 -27.58 15.23
CA SER A 230 2.11 -26.21 15.54
C SER A 230 2.65 -25.19 14.53
N ALA A 231 3.82 -25.48 13.92
CA ALA A 231 4.38 -24.66 12.84
C ALA A 231 3.50 -24.72 11.58
N PHE A 232 3.10 -25.92 11.16
CA PHE A 232 2.21 -26.08 10.00
C PHE A 232 0.81 -25.49 10.26
N ASN A 233 0.26 -25.66 11.45
CA ASN A 233 -1.01 -25.03 11.84
C ASN A 233 -0.92 -23.49 11.81
N ALA A 234 0.20 -22.91 12.28
CA ALA A 234 0.42 -21.48 12.22
C ALA A 234 0.51 -20.96 10.77
N ALA A 235 1.20 -21.67 9.88
CA ALA A 235 1.29 -21.34 8.47
C ALA A 235 -0.09 -21.41 7.77
N GLU A 236 -0.86 -22.47 8.04
CA GLU A 236 -2.23 -22.64 7.55
C GLU A 236 -3.14 -21.48 8.00
N LYS A 237 -3.17 -21.18 9.30
CA LYS A 237 -3.96 -20.09 9.86
C LYS A 237 -3.61 -18.72 9.25
N LEU A 238 -2.33 -18.44 8.99
CA LEU A 238 -1.92 -17.21 8.32
C LEU A 238 -2.47 -17.14 6.89
N THR A 239 -2.47 -18.26 6.17
CA THR A 239 -3.02 -18.35 4.82
C THR A 239 -4.53 -18.16 4.83
N ASP A 240 -5.23 -18.85 5.73
CA ASP A 240 -6.69 -18.77 5.87
C ASP A 240 -7.16 -17.35 6.24
N LEU A 241 -6.45 -16.66 7.15
CA LEU A 241 -6.74 -15.27 7.50
C LEU A 241 -6.60 -14.33 6.30
N ALA A 242 -5.58 -14.55 5.47
CA ALA A 242 -5.37 -13.73 4.28
C ALA A 242 -6.46 -13.96 3.22
N ASP A 243 -6.90 -15.19 3.06
CA ASP A 243 -7.97 -15.54 2.13
C ASP A 243 -9.34 -15.04 2.61
N GLN A 244 -9.63 -15.12 3.92
CA GLN A 244 -10.83 -14.53 4.51
C GLN A 244 -10.87 -13.01 4.33
N ASP A 245 -9.75 -12.31 4.53
CA ASP A 245 -9.66 -10.87 4.29
C ASP A 245 -9.91 -10.52 2.82
N SER A 246 -9.32 -11.30 1.92
CA SER A 246 -9.51 -11.11 0.50
C SER A 246 -10.99 -11.25 0.12
N GLN A 247 -11.66 -12.27 0.64
CA GLN A 247 -13.08 -12.49 0.39
C GLN A 247 -13.95 -11.37 0.99
N ALA A 248 -13.69 -10.95 2.23
CA ALA A 248 -14.47 -9.91 2.89
C ALA A 248 -14.36 -8.55 2.18
N VAL A 249 -13.14 -8.18 1.74
CA VAL A 249 -12.89 -6.91 1.03
C VAL A 249 -13.48 -6.92 -0.39
N SER A 250 -13.44 -8.08 -1.07
CA SER A 250 -13.84 -8.18 -2.47
C SER A 250 -15.33 -8.43 -2.67
N ALA A 251 -16.00 -9.12 -1.75
CA ALA A 251 -17.36 -9.65 -1.97
C ALA A 251 -18.40 -8.60 -2.37
N LEU A 252 -18.43 -7.47 -1.66
CA LEU A 252 -19.39 -6.39 -1.97
C LEU A 252 -19.12 -5.75 -3.33
N LYS A 253 -17.86 -5.48 -3.64
CA LYS A 253 -17.45 -4.89 -4.91
C LYS A 253 -17.67 -5.85 -6.07
N ASP A 254 -17.33 -7.11 -5.89
CA ASP A 254 -17.49 -8.16 -6.90
C ASP A 254 -18.95 -8.36 -7.28
N GLU A 255 -19.86 -8.33 -6.29
CA GLU A 255 -21.29 -8.44 -6.52
C GLU A 255 -21.85 -7.20 -7.22
N GLN A 256 -21.45 -5.99 -6.81
CA GLN A 256 -21.85 -4.74 -7.47
C GLN A 256 -21.43 -4.72 -8.94
N GLU A 257 -20.16 -5.01 -9.24
CA GLU A 257 -19.63 -5.06 -10.61
C GLU A 257 -20.34 -6.10 -11.45
N ARG A 258 -20.68 -7.24 -10.86
CA ARG A 258 -21.45 -8.29 -11.54
C ARG A 258 -22.86 -7.82 -11.89
N GLN A 259 -23.56 -7.18 -10.95
CA GLN A 259 -24.90 -6.65 -11.18
C GLN A 259 -24.90 -5.52 -12.21
N GLU A 260 -23.93 -4.62 -12.16
CA GLU A 260 -23.75 -3.56 -13.15
C GLU A 260 -23.51 -4.13 -14.55
N LEU A 261 -22.63 -5.13 -14.67
CA LEU A 261 -22.38 -5.80 -15.95
C LEU A 261 -23.63 -6.49 -16.49
N LEU A 262 -24.35 -7.24 -15.66
CA LEU A 262 -25.58 -7.92 -16.07
C LEU A 262 -26.65 -6.92 -16.53
N THR A 263 -26.80 -5.80 -15.83
CA THR A 263 -27.70 -4.71 -16.20
C THR A 263 -27.31 -4.09 -17.53
N LEU A 264 -26.02 -3.79 -17.74
CA LEU A 264 -25.50 -3.26 -19.01
C LEU A 264 -25.73 -4.21 -20.18
N LEU A 265 -25.70 -5.53 -19.93
CA LEU A 265 -25.93 -6.57 -20.93
C LEU A 265 -27.43 -6.86 -21.15
N GLY A 266 -28.32 -6.19 -20.40
CA GLY A 266 -29.77 -6.40 -20.48
C GLY A 266 -30.23 -7.74 -19.91
N ILE A 267 -29.45 -8.39 -19.04
CA ILE A 267 -29.75 -9.69 -18.44
C ILE A 267 -30.44 -9.46 -17.09
N ARG A 268 -31.61 -10.07 -16.91
CA ARG A 268 -32.37 -10.00 -15.65
C ARG A 268 -31.82 -11.00 -14.63
N GLU A 269 -32.02 -10.70 -13.36
CA GLU A 269 -31.64 -11.60 -12.26
C GLU A 269 -32.28 -12.99 -12.44
N GLY A 270 -31.42 -14.03 -12.39
CA GLY A 270 -31.87 -15.43 -12.63
C GLY A 270 -31.93 -15.87 -14.10
N GLU A 271 -31.70 -14.97 -15.06
CA GLU A 271 -31.70 -15.29 -16.47
C GLU A 271 -30.35 -15.93 -16.89
N ARG A 272 -30.41 -16.91 -17.80
CA ARG A 272 -29.21 -17.57 -18.31
C ARG A 272 -28.45 -16.66 -19.26
N VAL A 273 -27.14 -16.43 -18.96
CA VAL A 273 -26.23 -15.68 -19.83
C VAL A 273 -26.12 -16.38 -21.19
N SER A 274 -26.42 -15.67 -22.27
CA SER A 274 -26.29 -16.19 -23.63
C SER A 274 -24.83 -16.51 -23.99
N PRO A 275 -24.56 -17.47 -24.89
CA PRO A 275 -23.21 -17.85 -25.27
C PRO A 275 -22.34 -16.66 -25.75
N SER A 276 -22.91 -15.68 -26.44
CA SER A 276 -22.25 -14.49 -26.95
C SER A 276 -21.79 -13.52 -25.84
N LEU A 277 -22.50 -13.50 -24.71
CA LEU A 277 -22.21 -12.62 -23.57
C LEU A 277 -21.33 -13.28 -22.49
N ARG A 278 -21.19 -14.61 -22.53
CA ARG A 278 -20.35 -15.36 -21.56
C ARG A 278 -18.91 -14.90 -21.52
N ALA A 279 -18.36 -14.47 -22.64
CA ALA A 279 -16.97 -13.99 -22.69
C ALA A 279 -16.75 -12.73 -21.83
N GLN A 280 -17.74 -11.84 -21.77
CA GLN A 280 -17.66 -10.62 -20.95
C GLN A 280 -17.78 -10.94 -19.46
N VAL A 281 -18.73 -11.80 -19.09
CA VAL A 281 -18.88 -12.26 -17.69
C VAL A 281 -17.62 -12.98 -17.23
N ARG A 282 -17.07 -13.89 -18.05
CA ARG A 282 -15.82 -14.60 -17.73
C ARG A 282 -14.64 -13.64 -17.57
N ARG A 283 -14.56 -12.60 -18.38
CA ARG A 283 -13.51 -11.58 -18.24
C ARG A 283 -13.59 -10.85 -16.90
N LEU A 284 -14.81 -10.50 -16.46
CA LEU A 284 -15.02 -9.90 -15.13
C LEU A 284 -14.61 -10.88 -14.02
N GLU A 285 -15.06 -12.14 -14.09
CA GLU A 285 -14.69 -13.15 -13.09
C GLU A 285 -13.17 -13.39 -13.02
N GLU A 286 -12.47 -13.35 -14.15
CA GLU A 286 -11.00 -13.45 -14.18
C GLU A 286 -10.32 -12.20 -13.55
N GLN A 287 -10.89 -11.03 -13.76
CA GLN A 287 -10.41 -9.79 -13.13
C GLN A 287 -10.63 -9.83 -11.60
N GLN A 288 -11.81 -10.25 -11.16
CA GLN A 288 -12.14 -10.44 -9.74
C GLN A 288 -11.21 -11.46 -9.07
N LYS A 289 -10.92 -12.59 -9.72
CA LYS A 289 -9.93 -13.57 -9.23
C LYS A 289 -8.52 -13.00 -9.11
N ARG A 290 -8.09 -12.17 -10.06
CA ARG A 290 -6.77 -11.49 -9.99
C ARG A 290 -6.72 -10.53 -8.81
N ARG A 291 -7.78 -9.74 -8.59
CA ARG A 291 -7.92 -8.84 -7.44
C ARG A 291 -7.87 -9.60 -6.12
N ALA A 292 -8.65 -10.66 -5.97
CA ALA A 292 -8.66 -11.51 -4.77
C ALA A 292 -7.27 -12.08 -4.47
N LYS A 293 -6.56 -12.59 -5.49
CA LYS A 293 -5.19 -13.08 -5.33
C LYS A 293 -4.22 -11.98 -4.86
N ARG A 294 -4.36 -10.75 -5.38
CA ARG A 294 -3.55 -9.62 -4.94
C ARG A 294 -3.82 -9.27 -3.48
N VAL A 295 -5.10 -9.12 -3.09
CA VAL A 295 -5.48 -8.77 -1.72
C VAL A 295 -4.97 -9.80 -0.73
N SER A 296 -5.13 -11.11 -1.03
CA SER A 296 -4.58 -12.20 -0.21
C SER A 296 -3.06 -12.10 -0.09
N SER A 297 -2.34 -11.89 -1.19
CA SER A 297 -0.88 -11.72 -1.19
C SER A 297 -0.41 -10.51 -0.37
N ASP A 298 -1.06 -9.35 -0.54
CA ASP A 298 -0.72 -8.13 0.20
C ASP A 298 -1.03 -8.28 1.70
N THR A 299 -2.08 -9.02 2.07
CA THR A 299 -2.40 -9.37 3.46
C THR A 299 -1.36 -10.31 4.06
N LEU A 300 -0.91 -11.32 3.32
CA LEU A 300 0.17 -12.20 3.77
C LEU A 300 1.48 -11.43 3.99
N LEU A 301 1.85 -10.54 3.07
CA LEU A 301 3.03 -9.69 3.23
C LEU A 301 2.95 -8.83 4.51
N ARG A 302 1.78 -8.24 4.80
CA ARG A 302 1.55 -7.50 6.06
C ARG A 302 1.64 -8.39 7.27
N SER A 303 1.06 -9.59 7.23
CA SER A 303 1.12 -10.56 8.34
C SER A 303 2.57 -10.98 8.64
N VAL A 304 3.37 -11.26 7.62
CA VAL A 304 4.79 -11.61 7.78
C VAL A 304 5.60 -10.41 8.29
N ALA A 305 5.27 -9.18 7.87
CA ALA A 305 5.89 -7.97 8.44
C ALA A 305 5.53 -7.78 9.93
N GLN A 306 4.32 -8.15 10.36
CA GLN A 306 3.95 -8.16 11.78
C GLN A 306 4.80 -9.18 12.57
N VAL A 307 4.99 -10.38 12.00
CA VAL A 307 5.93 -11.38 12.56
C VAL A 307 7.33 -10.81 12.74
N GLN A 308 7.82 -10.06 11.77
CA GLN A 308 9.13 -9.41 11.85
C GLN A 308 9.24 -8.47 13.06
N THR A 309 8.17 -7.74 13.41
CA THR A 309 8.17 -6.87 14.60
C THR A 309 8.32 -7.67 15.90
N VAL A 310 7.70 -8.84 15.99
CA VAL A 310 7.80 -9.71 17.17
C VAL A 310 9.24 -10.23 17.33
N LEU A 311 9.87 -10.68 16.25
CA LEU A 311 11.25 -11.17 16.29
C LEU A 311 12.27 -10.05 16.56
N ARG A 312 12.05 -8.84 16.02
CA ARG A 312 12.83 -7.65 16.37
C ARG A 312 12.76 -7.37 17.86
N ASP A 313 11.57 -7.42 18.44
CA ASP A 313 11.36 -7.19 19.87
C ASP A 313 12.00 -8.30 20.70
N ALA A 314 11.88 -9.57 20.28
CA ALA A 314 12.59 -10.70 20.92
C ALA A 314 14.12 -10.52 20.89
N LEU A 315 14.68 -10.09 19.77
CA LEU A 315 16.10 -9.79 19.65
C LEU A 315 16.52 -8.63 20.57
N THR A 316 15.68 -7.58 20.65
CA THR A 316 15.90 -6.43 21.54
C THR A 316 15.96 -6.88 23.01
N VAL A 317 15.04 -7.76 23.43
CA VAL A 317 15.01 -8.36 24.77
C VAL A 317 16.23 -9.23 25.01
N ALA A 318 16.54 -10.15 24.10
CA ALA A 318 17.68 -11.07 24.24
C ALA A 318 19.03 -10.36 24.35
N LEU A 319 19.18 -9.21 23.68
CA LEU A 319 20.39 -8.36 23.73
C LEU A 319 20.35 -7.35 24.88
N SER A 320 19.28 -7.30 25.68
CA SER A 320 19.07 -6.27 26.71
C SER A 320 19.25 -4.84 26.16
N ALA A 321 18.87 -4.63 24.89
CA ALA A 321 19.02 -3.34 24.24
C ALA A 321 17.99 -2.33 24.76
N LYS A 322 18.38 -1.03 24.84
CA LYS A 322 17.51 0.05 25.34
C LYS A 322 16.55 0.58 24.27
N ALA A 323 16.30 -0.18 23.20
CA ALA A 323 15.35 0.23 22.17
C ALA A 323 13.90 -0.03 22.63
N PRO A 324 12.95 0.86 22.30
CA PRO A 324 11.54 0.62 22.64
C PRO A 324 11.01 -0.59 21.86
N LEU A 325 10.16 -1.37 22.53
CA LEU A 325 9.47 -2.49 21.90
C LEU A 325 8.23 -1.98 21.13
N VAL A 326 8.01 -2.55 19.95
CA VAL A 326 6.78 -2.33 19.18
C VAL A 326 5.61 -3.00 19.88
N ASN A 327 5.82 -4.26 20.34
CA ASN A 327 4.80 -5.07 21.01
C ASN A 327 5.04 -5.12 22.54
N GLU A 328 5.11 -3.95 23.19
CA GLU A 328 5.38 -3.83 24.63
C GLU A 328 4.44 -4.68 25.49
N HIS A 329 3.17 -4.82 25.09
CA HIS A 329 2.17 -5.63 25.76
C HIS A 329 2.47 -7.15 25.73
N LEU A 330 3.42 -7.57 24.90
CA LEU A 330 3.89 -8.97 24.81
C LEU A 330 5.24 -9.19 25.52
N ARG A 331 5.67 -8.29 26.41
CA ARG A 331 6.98 -8.39 27.07
C ARG A 331 7.21 -9.73 27.74
N GLU A 332 6.29 -10.18 28.60
CA GLU A 332 6.41 -11.48 29.29
C GLU A 332 6.46 -12.67 28.32
N PRO A 333 5.55 -12.80 27.32
CA PRO A 333 5.66 -13.83 26.30
C PRO A 333 6.97 -13.77 25.49
N LEU A 334 7.51 -12.57 25.21
CA LEU A 334 8.78 -12.39 24.51
C LEU A 334 9.96 -12.84 25.37
N GLU A 335 10.01 -12.51 26.64
CA GLU A 335 11.01 -12.98 27.60
C GLU A 335 11.00 -14.53 27.68
N ALA A 336 9.81 -15.13 27.79
CA ALA A 336 9.66 -16.58 27.77
C ALA A 336 10.11 -17.21 26.43
N PHE A 337 9.88 -16.54 25.30
CA PHE A 337 10.37 -16.97 24.00
C PHE A 337 11.89 -16.90 23.91
N CYS A 338 12.51 -15.86 24.44
CA CYS A 338 13.97 -15.66 24.47
C CYS A 338 14.70 -16.67 25.36
N THR A 339 14.05 -17.31 26.36
CA THR A 339 14.71 -18.37 27.14
C THR A 339 15.07 -19.62 26.32
N ARG A 340 14.43 -19.76 25.14
CA ARG A 340 14.54 -20.94 24.28
C ARG A 340 15.37 -20.68 23.02
N ARG A 341 15.78 -19.42 22.78
CA ARG A 341 16.47 -19.01 21.56
C ARG A 341 17.60 -18.05 21.88
N SER A 342 18.77 -18.31 21.35
CA SER A 342 19.91 -17.40 21.44
C SER A 342 19.67 -16.17 20.53
N ALA A 343 20.35 -15.06 20.85
CA ALA A 343 20.34 -13.87 20.01
C ALA A 343 20.79 -14.15 18.56
N LEU A 344 21.73 -15.08 18.36
CA LEU A 344 22.18 -15.48 17.02
C LEU A 344 21.06 -16.17 16.23
N GLN A 345 20.33 -17.09 16.85
CA GLN A 345 19.18 -17.76 16.23
C GLN A 345 18.07 -16.75 15.88
N LEU A 346 17.79 -15.79 16.76
CA LEU A 346 16.82 -14.72 16.48
C LEU A 346 17.24 -13.86 15.30
N LEU A 347 18.53 -13.56 15.14
CA LEU A 347 19.05 -12.82 13.99
C LEU A 347 18.88 -13.62 12.69
N GLU A 348 19.18 -14.91 12.71
CA GLU A 348 18.94 -15.81 11.57
C GLU A 348 17.45 -15.90 11.21
N ASP A 349 16.57 -15.87 12.20
CA ASP A 349 15.12 -15.87 11.99
C ASP A 349 14.62 -14.58 11.35
N VAL A 350 15.16 -13.42 11.73
CA VAL A 350 14.89 -12.13 11.07
C VAL A 350 15.33 -12.19 9.60
N GLN A 351 16.51 -12.75 9.30
CA GLN A 351 16.97 -12.93 7.92
C GLN A 351 16.06 -13.88 7.12
N ALA A 352 15.56 -14.94 7.76
CA ALA A 352 14.63 -15.88 7.12
C ALA A 352 13.27 -15.21 6.77
N ILE A 353 12.81 -14.26 7.61
CA ILE A 353 11.62 -13.46 7.29
C ILE A 353 11.86 -12.62 6.04
N GLU A 354 12.99 -11.92 5.94
CA GLU A 354 13.31 -11.13 4.75
C GLU A 354 13.35 -11.97 3.48
N LEU A 355 13.90 -13.18 3.57
CA LEU A 355 13.86 -14.14 2.47
C LEU A 355 12.43 -14.56 2.11
N THR A 356 11.58 -14.78 3.12
CA THR A 356 10.19 -15.17 2.93
C THR A 356 9.40 -14.03 2.29
N LEU A 357 9.56 -12.79 2.73
CA LEU A 357 8.96 -11.60 2.12
C LEU A 357 9.36 -11.47 0.63
N ARG A 358 10.64 -11.68 0.31
CA ARG A 358 11.12 -11.69 -1.09
C ARG A 358 10.45 -12.80 -1.91
N ARG A 359 10.35 -14.02 -1.37
CA ARG A 359 9.70 -15.15 -2.04
C ARG A 359 8.21 -14.89 -2.30
N LEU A 360 7.48 -14.34 -1.34
CA LEU A 360 6.07 -13.99 -1.49
C LEU A 360 5.86 -12.94 -2.59
N ARG A 361 6.77 -11.98 -2.74
CA ARG A 361 6.73 -10.97 -3.83
C ARG A 361 7.00 -11.57 -5.21
N THR A 362 7.75 -12.68 -5.29
CA THR A 362 8.14 -13.34 -6.56
C THR A 362 7.22 -14.47 -6.99
N ASN A 363 5.99 -14.52 -6.48
CA ASN A 363 4.99 -15.53 -6.85
C ASN A 363 5.34 -16.97 -6.43
N ALA A 364 6.18 -17.15 -5.42
CA ALA A 364 6.42 -18.46 -4.80
C ALA A 364 5.13 -18.99 -4.14
N ASN A 365 5.06 -20.32 -3.94
CA ASN A 365 3.94 -20.89 -3.21
C ASN A 365 3.94 -20.37 -1.77
N ALA A 366 2.93 -19.57 -1.43
CA ALA A 366 2.83 -18.86 -0.16
C ALA A 366 2.80 -19.83 1.03
N ARG A 367 2.01 -20.92 0.92
CA ARG A 367 1.90 -21.94 1.97
C ARG A 367 3.25 -22.59 2.27
N LEU A 368 3.97 -23.04 1.25
CA LEU A 368 5.31 -23.65 1.43
C LEU A 368 6.32 -22.65 2.01
N ALA A 369 6.27 -21.39 1.60
CA ALA A 369 7.15 -20.35 2.12
C ALA A 369 6.89 -20.09 3.61
N LEU A 370 5.61 -20.06 4.03
CA LEU A 370 5.22 -19.90 5.43
C LEU A 370 5.52 -21.15 6.27
N GLU A 371 5.26 -22.34 5.76
CA GLU A 371 5.60 -23.60 6.44
C GLU A 371 7.11 -23.68 6.70
N ALA A 372 7.93 -23.33 5.72
CA ALA A 372 9.40 -23.28 5.88
C ALA A 372 9.82 -22.21 6.91
N LEU A 373 9.16 -21.03 6.94
CA LEU A 373 9.43 -20.01 7.95
C LEU A 373 9.03 -20.49 9.34
N MET A 374 7.80 -20.98 9.51
CA MET A 374 7.28 -21.38 10.82
C MET A 374 8.03 -22.58 11.41
N SER A 375 8.51 -23.50 10.56
CA SER A 375 9.31 -24.65 10.99
C SER A 375 10.64 -24.25 11.65
N ARG A 376 11.15 -23.05 11.37
CA ARG A 376 12.36 -22.53 12.04
C ARG A 376 12.10 -22.21 13.52
N PHE A 377 10.86 -21.93 13.90
CA PHE A 377 10.50 -21.60 15.29
C PHE A 377 10.28 -22.82 16.18
N VAL A 378 10.39 -24.03 15.61
CA VAL A 378 10.38 -25.29 16.36
C VAL A 378 11.71 -25.48 17.09
N TYR A 379 11.70 -26.00 18.33
CA TYR A 379 12.87 -26.28 19.17
C TYR A 379 12.67 -27.57 19.94
#